data_dfb2ea71c356433afc37f96bba721d61
#
_entry.id   dfb2ea71c356433afc37f96bba721d61
#
_cell.length_a   1.000
_cell.length_b   1.000
_cell.length_c   1.000
_cell.angle_alpha   90.00
_cell.angle_beta   90.00
_cell.angle_gamma   90.00
#
_symmetry.space_group_name_H-M   'P 1'
#
loop_
_entity.id
_entity.type
_entity.pdbx_description
1 polymer ?
#
loop_
_entity_poly.entity_id
_entity_poly.type
_entity_poly.pdbx_seq_one_letter_code
_entity_poly.pdbx_strand_id
1 'polypeptide(L)'
;MRLVYAPYGIELNLVENQICTLVVEQPKAFCEILQNLISQINGEPGAWVLSETDTIFPFAKMCALIDNPLMVHCNEKKILTKLYKELTGNVNSMMYEAYSRINSDMVNFLEQLLHTVPYHLDMELEIDASDILKAYDVKIVENHEEPLEMLIDYLRAISSICGICVVWLLNLKQFFSKEQVQQLYEFCFYEKIYLINLEGQKNDLLEHESGIIIDKDLCLIDLSSN
;
A
#
# COMPACT_ATOMS: atom_id res chain seq x y z
N MET A 1 -14.08 -5.23 -10.36
CA MET A 1 -13.51 -3.92 -10.79
C MET A 1 -12.85 -4.08 -12.15
N ARG A 2 -12.68 -3.00 -12.91
CA ARG A 2 -12.04 -3.00 -14.23
C ARG A 2 -10.91 -1.99 -14.26
N LEU A 3 -9.77 -2.38 -14.81
CA LEU A 3 -8.60 -1.54 -14.95
C LEU A 3 -8.20 -1.45 -16.41
N VAL A 4 -8.10 -0.24 -16.94
CA VAL A 4 -7.87 0.03 -18.36
C VAL A 4 -6.66 0.92 -18.56
N TYR A 5 -5.85 0.61 -19.58
CA TYR A 5 -4.76 1.47 -20.05
C TYR A 5 -4.85 1.61 -21.57
N ALA A 6 -5.44 2.69 -21.99
CA ALA A 6 -5.81 2.91 -23.39
C ALA A 6 -4.63 2.91 -24.38
N PRO A 7 -3.42 3.44 -24.07
CA PRO A 7 -2.32 3.51 -25.03
C PRO A 7 -1.91 2.18 -25.64
N TYR A 8 -2.07 1.07 -24.93
CA TYR A 8 -1.77 -0.30 -25.40
C TYR A 8 -3.01 -1.18 -25.48
N GLY A 9 -4.22 -0.64 -25.29
CA GLY A 9 -5.45 -1.42 -25.31
C GLY A 9 -5.57 -2.44 -24.17
N ILE A 10 -4.82 -2.23 -23.06
CA ILE A 10 -4.85 -3.14 -21.91
C ILE A 10 -6.18 -3.01 -21.19
N GLU A 11 -6.80 -4.15 -20.92
CA GLU A 11 -8.01 -4.24 -20.11
C GLU A 11 -7.88 -5.44 -19.17
N LEU A 12 -7.84 -5.19 -17.86
CA LEU A 12 -7.78 -6.19 -16.81
C LEU A 12 -9.09 -6.18 -16.02
N ASN A 13 -9.72 -7.35 -15.94
CA ASN A 13 -10.89 -7.55 -15.09
C ASN A 13 -10.42 -8.07 -13.74
N LEU A 14 -10.52 -7.23 -12.70
CA LEU A 14 -10.15 -7.58 -11.34
C LEU A 14 -11.35 -8.27 -10.68
N VAL A 15 -11.23 -9.58 -10.47
CA VAL A 15 -12.27 -10.44 -9.90
C VAL A 15 -11.76 -10.97 -8.55
N GLU A 16 -12.66 -11.12 -7.57
CA GLU A 16 -12.30 -11.72 -6.28
C GLU A 16 -11.77 -13.15 -6.49
N ASN A 17 -10.77 -13.53 -5.72
CA ASN A 17 -10.09 -14.83 -5.77
C ASN A 17 -9.44 -15.15 -7.13
N GLN A 18 -9.07 -14.12 -7.89
CA GLN A 18 -8.28 -14.23 -9.10
C GLN A 18 -7.11 -13.24 -9.08
N ILE A 19 -5.99 -13.68 -9.61
CA ILE A 19 -4.78 -12.89 -9.79
C ILE A 19 -4.68 -12.49 -11.26
N CYS A 20 -4.45 -11.21 -11.51
CA CYS A 20 -4.18 -10.73 -12.85
C CYS A 20 -2.68 -10.73 -13.12
N THR A 21 -2.25 -11.24 -14.29
CA THR A 21 -0.86 -11.17 -14.73
C THR A 21 -0.79 -10.39 -16.03
N LEU A 22 -0.04 -9.28 -16.01
CA LEU A 22 0.30 -8.50 -17.18
C LEU A 22 1.77 -8.77 -17.53
N VAL A 23 1.98 -9.47 -18.65
CA VAL A 23 3.33 -9.69 -19.19
C VAL A 23 3.60 -8.69 -20.29
N VAL A 24 4.76 -8.01 -20.24
CA VAL A 24 5.16 -7.07 -21.28
C VAL A 24 6.58 -7.40 -21.75
N GLU A 25 6.69 -8.11 -22.88
CA GLU A 25 7.98 -8.61 -23.39
C GLU A 25 8.78 -7.55 -24.14
N GLN A 26 8.13 -6.49 -24.62
CA GLN A 26 8.78 -5.42 -25.35
C GLN A 26 9.33 -4.36 -24.34
N PRO A 27 10.68 -4.18 -24.24
CA PRO A 27 11.29 -3.37 -23.18
C PRO A 27 10.84 -1.90 -23.17
N LYS A 28 10.60 -1.30 -24.33
CA LYS A 28 10.15 0.10 -24.40
C LYS A 28 8.74 0.24 -23.86
N ALA A 29 7.81 -0.64 -24.26
CA ALA A 29 6.45 -0.66 -23.75
C ALA A 29 6.42 -0.93 -22.25
N PHE A 30 7.26 -1.87 -21.75
CA PHE A 30 7.40 -2.12 -20.32
C PHE A 30 7.80 -0.86 -19.54
N CYS A 31 8.83 -0.15 -20.00
CA CYS A 31 9.26 1.11 -19.38
C CYS A 31 8.15 2.17 -19.41
N GLU A 32 7.47 2.37 -20.54
CA GLU A 32 6.37 3.34 -20.66
C GLU A 32 5.20 3.04 -19.75
N ILE A 33 4.77 1.77 -19.66
CA ILE A 33 3.71 1.30 -18.78
C ILE A 33 4.10 1.51 -17.32
N LEU A 34 5.31 1.10 -16.93
CA LEU A 34 5.80 1.21 -15.57
C LEU A 34 5.96 2.67 -15.14
N GLN A 35 6.54 3.53 -15.99
CA GLN A 35 6.67 4.96 -15.70
C GLN A 35 5.31 5.64 -15.50
N ASN A 36 4.34 5.34 -16.37
CA ASN A 36 3.01 5.88 -16.24
C ASN A 36 2.31 5.40 -14.96
N LEU A 37 2.49 4.13 -14.61
CA LEU A 37 1.98 3.55 -13.37
C LEU A 37 2.57 4.26 -12.14
N ILE A 38 3.89 4.43 -12.08
CA ILE A 38 4.60 5.12 -11.00
C ILE A 38 4.12 6.56 -10.85
N SER A 39 4.10 7.33 -11.97
CA SER A 39 3.64 8.73 -11.95
C SER A 39 2.22 8.83 -11.41
N GLN A 40 1.32 7.96 -11.87
CA GLN A 40 -0.09 8.03 -11.48
C GLN A 40 -0.34 7.59 -10.03
N ILE A 41 0.42 6.63 -9.51
CA ILE A 41 0.39 6.25 -8.08
C ILE A 41 0.89 7.41 -7.21
N ASN A 42 1.86 8.21 -7.70
CA ASN A 42 2.34 9.42 -7.02
C ASN A 42 1.40 10.63 -7.15
N GLY A 43 0.25 10.47 -7.78
CA GLY A 43 -0.79 11.49 -7.88
C GLY A 43 -0.72 12.39 -9.11
N GLU A 44 0.17 12.10 -10.06
CA GLU A 44 0.22 12.79 -11.33
C GLU A 44 -0.88 12.28 -12.28
N PRO A 45 -1.31 13.08 -13.26
CA PRO A 45 -2.22 12.61 -14.30
C PRO A 45 -1.62 11.44 -15.10
N GLY A 46 -2.42 10.42 -15.39
CA GLY A 46 -1.97 9.27 -16.17
C GLY A 46 -3.10 8.63 -16.99
N ALA A 47 -2.78 7.56 -17.70
CA ALA A 47 -3.70 6.91 -18.61
C ALA A 47 -4.37 5.66 -18.02
N TRP A 48 -4.03 5.25 -16.81
CA TRP A 48 -4.69 4.17 -16.10
C TRP A 48 -6.04 4.63 -15.55
N VAL A 49 -7.07 3.87 -15.80
CA VAL A 49 -8.43 4.12 -15.29
C VAL A 49 -8.90 2.91 -14.51
N LEU A 50 -9.13 3.08 -13.21
CA LEU A 50 -9.73 2.08 -12.35
C LEU A 50 -11.22 2.42 -12.19
N SER A 51 -12.10 1.48 -12.50
CA SER A 51 -13.55 1.69 -12.43
C SER A 51 -14.32 0.45 -11.99
N GLU A 52 -15.52 0.69 -11.50
CA GLU A 52 -16.50 -0.36 -11.26
C GLU A 52 -17.88 0.16 -11.67
N THR A 53 -18.54 -0.55 -12.56
CA THR A 53 -19.77 -0.11 -13.22
C THR A 53 -19.55 1.28 -13.84
N ASP A 54 -20.20 2.33 -13.34
CA ASP A 54 -20.10 3.72 -13.82
C ASP A 54 -19.26 4.63 -12.92
N THR A 55 -18.59 4.05 -11.88
CA THR A 55 -17.78 4.81 -10.92
C THR A 55 -16.31 4.69 -11.25
N ILE A 56 -15.63 5.84 -11.40
CA ILE A 56 -14.17 5.91 -11.55
C ILE A 56 -13.57 6.15 -10.15
N PHE A 57 -12.60 5.33 -9.77
CA PHE A 57 -11.91 5.44 -8.50
C PHE A 57 -10.62 6.28 -8.60
N PRO A 58 -10.25 7.00 -7.52
CA PRO A 58 -9.01 7.76 -7.49
C PRO A 58 -7.80 6.81 -7.43
N PHE A 59 -7.12 6.62 -8.55
CA PHE A 59 -6.05 5.64 -8.76
C PHE A 59 -4.99 5.68 -7.66
N ALA A 60 -4.42 6.85 -7.37
CA ALA A 60 -3.39 7.03 -6.35
C ALA A 60 -3.82 6.68 -4.91
N LYS A 61 -5.14 6.63 -4.64
CA LYS A 61 -5.66 6.28 -3.32
C LYS A 61 -5.97 4.78 -3.16
N MET A 62 -6.21 4.11 -4.29
CA MET A 62 -6.65 2.73 -4.32
C MET A 62 -5.54 1.76 -4.73
N CYS A 63 -4.49 2.27 -5.40
CA CYS A 63 -3.43 1.46 -6.01
C CYS A 63 -2.09 1.67 -5.31
N ALA A 64 -1.29 0.61 -5.24
CA ALA A 64 0.11 0.65 -4.85
C ALA A 64 0.97 -0.18 -5.82
N LEU A 65 2.23 0.19 -5.97
CA LEU A 65 3.24 -0.60 -6.68
C LEU A 65 4.32 -1.00 -5.68
N ILE A 66 4.68 -2.27 -5.68
CA ILE A 66 5.81 -2.83 -4.97
C ILE A 66 6.80 -3.31 -6.03
N ASP A 67 7.84 -2.53 -6.22
CA ASP A 67 8.90 -2.79 -7.21
C ASP A 67 9.98 -3.73 -6.67
N ASN A 68 10.17 -3.74 -5.35
CA ASN A 68 11.07 -4.65 -4.66
C ASN A 68 10.40 -5.24 -3.40
N PRO A 69 9.89 -6.48 -3.47
CA PRO A 69 9.20 -7.12 -2.35
C PRO A 69 10.11 -7.43 -1.15
N LEU A 70 11.45 -7.33 -1.31
CA LEU A 70 12.41 -7.55 -0.23
C LEU A 70 12.73 -6.27 0.57
N MET A 71 12.21 -5.11 0.15
CA MET A 71 12.52 -3.80 0.77
C MET A 71 11.26 -3.09 1.27
N VAL A 72 10.24 -3.84 1.64
CA VAL A 72 8.99 -3.28 2.19
C VAL A 72 9.09 -3.10 3.70
N HIS A 73 8.51 -2.02 4.24
CA HIS A 73 8.50 -1.71 5.67
C HIS A 73 7.15 -1.15 6.12
N CYS A 74 6.55 -1.76 7.14
CA CYS A 74 5.26 -1.31 7.68
C CYS A 74 5.33 0.06 8.34
N ASN A 75 6.54 0.54 8.69
CA ASN A 75 6.75 1.82 9.37
C ASN A 75 7.14 2.97 8.43
N GLU A 76 6.78 2.87 7.16
CA GLU A 76 6.93 3.97 6.22
C GLU A 76 6.10 5.18 6.65
N LYS A 77 6.62 6.38 6.36
CA LYS A 77 5.97 7.66 6.72
C LYS A 77 4.50 7.73 6.29
N LYS A 78 4.15 7.18 5.12
CA LYS A 78 2.78 7.16 4.59
C LYS A 78 1.84 6.34 5.49
N ILE A 79 2.29 5.16 5.93
CA ILE A 79 1.53 4.26 6.79
C ILE A 79 1.39 4.86 8.19
N LEU A 80 2.51 5.28 8.80
CA LEU A 80 2.51 5.88 10.14
C LEU A 80 1.65 7.14 10.20
N THR A 81 1.67 7.99 9.18
CA THR A 81 0.81 9.20 9.14
C THR A 81 -0.67 8.84 9.20
N LYS A 82 -1.10 7.79 8.48
CA LYS A 82 -2.50 7.34 8.51
C LYS A 82 -2.85 6.62 9.80
N LEU A 83 -1.93 5.78 10.31
CA LEU A 83 -2.07 5.12 11.61
C LEU A 83 -2.26 6.15 12.73
N TYR A 84 -1.43 7.18 12.79
CA TYR A 84 -1.55 8.22 13.81
C TYR A 84 -2.84 9.03 13.66
N LYS A 85 -3.28 9.29 12.43
CA LYS A 85 -4.58 9.93 12.19
C LYS A 85 -5.74 9.09 12.70
N GLU A 86 -5.72 7.78 12.48
CA GLU A 86 -6.72 6.84 13.00
C GLU A 86 -6.71 6.81 14.53
N LEU A 87 -5.52 6.65 15.15
CA LEU A 87 -5.36 6.64 16.60
C LEU A 87 -5.81 7.96 17.23
N THR A 88 -5.48 9.10 16.64
CA THR A 88 -5.97 10.41 17.08
C THR A 88 -7.49 10.51 16.99
N GLY A 89 -8.09 9.97 15.94
CA GLY A 89 -9.54 9.86 15.80
C GLY A 89 -10.16 9.03 16.94
N ASN A 90 -9.53 7.94 17.32
CA ASN A 90 -9.97 7.08 18.43
C ASN A 90 -9.84 7.79 19.80
N VAL A 91 -8.79 8.60 20.00
CA VAL A 91 -8.67 9.45 21.20
C VAL A 91 -9.87 10.38 21.29
N ASN A 92 -10.18 11.11 20.23
CA ASN A 92 -11.29 12.07 20.22
C ASN A 92 -12.66 11.45 20.41
N SER A 93 -12.88 10.22 19.92
CA SER A 93 -14.19 9.55 19.96
C SER A 93 -14.40 8.70 21.20
N MET A 94 -13.35 8.06 21.74
CA MET A 94 -13.48 7.05 22.78
C MET A 94 -12.68 7.33 24.06
N MET A 95 -11.65 8.15 23.99
CA MET A 95 -10.69 8.35 25.09
C MET A 95 -10.48 9.81 25.49
N TYR A 96 -11.36 10.71 25.08
CA TYR A 96 -11.20 12.15 25.28
C TYR A 96 -10.96 12.55 26.74
N GLU A 97 -11.73 11.99 27.69
CA GLU A 97 -11.60 12.31 29.13
C GLU A 97 -10.24 11.88 29.69
N ALA A 98 -9.76 10.70 29.28
CA ALA A 98 -8.45 10.21 29.71
C ALA A 98 -7.32 11.07 29.12
N TYR A 99 -7.43 11.43 27.86
CA TYR A 99 -6.48 12.31 27.16
C TYR A 99 -6.44 13.70 27.80
N SER A 100 -7.60 14.32 28.05
CA SER A 100 -7.71 15.65 28.70
C SER A 100 -7.07 15.66 30.08
N ARG A 101 -7.24 14.60 30.85
CA ARG A 101 -6.59 14.46 32.19
C ARG A 101 -5.07 14.38 32.05
N ILE A 102 -4.56 13.54 31.13
CA ILE A 102 -3.13 13.42 30.90
C ILE A 102 -2.53 14.76 30.45
N ASN A 103 -3.22 15.48 29.54
CA ASN A 103 -2.77 16.79 29.11
C ASN A 103 -2.70 17.79 30.29
N SER A 104 -3.72 17.83 31.14
CA SER A 104 -3.73 18.70 32.32
C SER A 104 -2.60 18.37 33.29
N ASP A 105 -2.34 17.09 33.55
CA ASP A 105 -1.25 16.63 34.39
C ASP A 105 0.13 17.02 33.81
N MET A 106 0.27 16.91 32.48
CA MET A 106 1.49 17.30 31.77
C MET A 106 1.73 18.81 31.84
N VAL A 107 0.69 19.63 31.63
CA VAL A 107 0.79 21.09 31.76
C VAL A 107 1.22 21.47 33.16
N ASN A 108 0.60 20.91 34.20
CA ASN A 108 0.95 21.16 35.60
C ASN A 108 2.41 20.76 35.90
N PHE A 109 2.87 19.63 35.39
CA PHE A 109 4.27 19.20 35.54
C PHE A 109 5.23 20.17 34.86
N LEU A 110 4.93 20.57 33.61
CA LEU A 110 5.77 21.51 32.87
C LEU A 110 5.81 22.89 33.53
N GLU A 111 4.69 23.43 34.02
CA GLU A 111 4.66 24.69 34.76
C GLU A 111 5.61 24.65 35.97
N GLN A 112 5.56 23.58 36.77
CA GLN A 112 6.46 23.42 37.92
C GLN A 112 7.91 23.32 37.45
N LEU A 113 8.20 22.61 36.39
CA LEU A 113 9.56 22.47 35.84
C LEU A 113 10.10 23.80 35.35
N LEU A 114 9.31 24.60 34.62
CA LEU A 114 9.72 25.91 34.10
C LEU A 114 10.06 26.90 35.22
N HIS A 115 9.42 26.80 36.37
CA HIS A 115 9.74 27.63 37.54
C HIS A 115 11.09 27.29 38.22
N THR A 116 11.74 26.18 37.83
CA THR A 116 13.05 25.82 38.42
C THR A 116 14.22 26.60 37.85
N VAL A 117 14.01 27.37 36.77
CA VAL A 117 15.06 28.15 36.10
C VAL A 117 14.73 29.64 36.10
N PRO A 118 15.74 30.54 36.11
CA PRO A 118 15.52 31.98 36.21
C PRO A 118 15.24 32.66 34.87
N TYR A 119 14.58 31.97 33.94
CA TYR A 119 14.26 32.47 32.61
C TYR A 119 12.76 32.61 32.42
N HIS A 120 12.33 33.52 31.56
CA HIS A 120 10.95 33.58 31.12
C HIS A 120 10.77 32.57 29.96
N LEU A 121 10.02 31.53 30.22
CA LEU A 121 9.73 30.47 29.26
C LEU A 121 8.23 30.44 28.99
N ASP A 122 7.85 30.04 27.78
CA ASP A 122 6.49 29.85 27.33
C ASP A 122 6.29 28.42 26.83
N MET A 123 5.07 27.91 26.83
CA MET A 123 4.75 26.57 26.38
C MET A 123 3.34 26.51 25.80
N GLU A 124 3.11 25.55 24.91
CA GLU A 124 1.77 25.19 24.44
C GLU A 124 1.00 24.45 25.55
N LEU A 125 -0.27 24.83 25.75
CA LEU A 125 -1.13 24.23 26.77
C LEU A 125 -1.90 23.00 26.30
N GLU A 126 -1.97 22.80 24.99
CA GLU A 126 -2.60 21.63 24.37
C GLU A 126 -1.62 20.97 23.42
N ILE A 127 -1.40 19.67 23.57
CA ILE A 127 -0.58 18.86 22.67
C ILE A 127 -1.51 18.02 21.79
N ASP A 128 -1.18 17.84 20.51
CA ASP A 128 -1.90 16.90 19.66
C ASP A 128 -1.58 15.45 20.08
N ALA A 129 -2.58 14.57 20.10
CA ALA A 129 -2.36 13.16 20.42
C ALA A 129 -1.33 12.51 19.48
N SER A 130 -1.23 12.96 18.22
CA SER A 130 -0.22 12.48 17.29
C SER A 130 1.21 12.80 17.73
N ASP A 131 1.42 13.90 18.49
CA ASP A 131 2.75 14.27 18.98
C ASP A 131 3.16 13.39 20.17
N ILE A 132 2.21 12.96 20.98
CA ILE A 132 2.45 11.95 22.01
C ILE A 132 2.85 10.63 21.35
N LEU A 133 2.13 10.18 20.30
CA LEU A 133 2.45 8.95 19.58
C LEU A 133 3.86 8.99 18.99
N LYS A 134 4.28 10.14 18.42
CA LYS A 134 5.63 10.34 17.89
C LYS A 134 6.68 10.33 19.00
N ALA A 135 6.41 11.01 20.14
CA ALA A 135 7.34 11.08 21.26
C ALA A 135 7.63 9.70 21.88
N TYR A 136 6.64 8.80 21.87
CA TYR A 136 6.78 7.42 22.31
C TYR A 136 7.18 6.44 21.20
N ASP A 137 7.53 6.91 20.01
CA ASP A 137 7.91 6.09 18.84
C ASP A 137 6.92 4.93 18.60
N VAL A 138 5.61 5.25 18.66
CA VAL A 138 4.56 4.25 18.43
C VAL A 138 4.60 3.79 16.99
N LYS A 139 4.79 2.49 16.78
CA LYS A 139 4.98 1.88 15.46
C LYS A 139 4.45 0.46 15.39
N ILE A 140 4.30 -0.03 14.17
CA ILE A 140 3.95 -1.41 13.91
C ILE A 140 5.15 -2.29 14.27
N VAL A 141 4.90 -3.37 14.98
CA VAL A 141 5.95 -4.34 15.32
C VAL A 141 6.26 -5.19 14.09
N GLU A 142 7.49 -5.18 13.66
CA GLU A 142 8.00 -5.99 12.54
C GLU A 142 8.89 -7.09 13.13
N ASN A 143 8.37 -8.30 13.27
CA ASN A 143 9.05 -9.43 13.92
C ASN A 143 9.47 -10.54 12.95
N HIS A 144 9.22 -10.37 11.66
CA HIS A 144 9.49 -11.38 10.67
C HIS A 144 10.84 -11.13 9.98
N GLU A 145 11.62 -12.19 9.81
CA GLU A 145 12.87 -12.20 9.06
C GLU A 145 12.69 -12.80 7.65
N GLU A 146 11.63 -13.60 7.46
CA GLU A 146 11.30 -14.20 6.18
C GLU A 146 10.66 -13.17 5.22
N PRO A 147 11.23 -13.01 4.01
CA PRO A 147 10.77 -11.98 3.07
C PRO A 147 9.28 -12.07 2.70
N LEU A 148 8.74 -13.28 2.61
CA LEU A 148 7.33 -13.47 2.31
C LEU A 148 6.43 -12.93 3.44
N GLU A 149 6.78 -13.22 4.68
CA GLU A 149 6.01 -12.76 5.85
C GLU A 149 6.08 -11.23 5.99
N MET A 150 7.26 -10.64 5.73
CA MET A 150 7.42 -9.19 5.67
C MET A 150 6.52 -8.54 4.61
N LEU A 151 6.46 -9.15 3.41
CA LEU A 151 5.58 -8.69 2.34
C LEU A 151 4.10 -8.81 2.72
N ILE A 152 3.70 -9.91 3.35
CA ILE A 152 2.33 -10.14 3.83
C ILE A 152 1.93 -9.08 4.87
N ASP A 153 2.79 -8.80 5.85
CA ASP A 153 2.51 -7.78 6.86
C ASP A 153 2.42 -6.38 6.25
N TYR A 154 3.28 -6.07 5.29
CA TYR A 154 3.21 -4.81 4.55
C TYR A 154 1.91 -4.68 3.76
N LEU A 155 1.50 -5.72 3.03
CA LEU A 155 0.23 -5.75 2.29
C LEU A 155 -0.96 -5.56 3.22
N ARG A 156 -0.94 -6.21 4.39
CA ARG A 156 -1.97 -6.03 5.42
C ARG A 156 -2.01 -4.59 5.91
N ALA A 157 -0.84 -3.98 6.20
CA ALA A 157 -0.76 -2.60 6.66
C ALA A 157 -1.27 -1.60 5.62
N ILE A 158 -0.86 -1.71 4.35
CA ILE A 158 -1.33 -0.80 3.31
C ILE A 158 -2.81 -0.99 2.96
N SER A 159 -3.32 -2.21 3.05
CA SER A 159 -4.75 -2.48 2.81
C SER A 159 -5.60 -1.93 3.96
N SER A 160 -5.34 -2.34 5.20
CA SER A 160 -6.16 -1.98 6.36
C SER A 160 -6.02 -0.50 6.74
N ILE A 161 -4.80 0.05 6.80
CA ILE A 161 -4.55 1.41 7.28
C ILE A 161 -4.65 2.43 6.13
N CYS A 162 -4.12 2.08 4.95
CA CYS A 162 -4.10 3.00 3.82
C CYS A 162 -5.32 2.89 2.90
N GLY A 163 -6.10 1.83 2.99
CA GLY A 163 -7.25 1.58 2.12
C GLY A 163 -6.84 1.23 0.68
N ILE A 164 -5.64 0.69 0.49
CA ILE A 164 -5.18 0.21 -0.81
C ILE A 164 -5.85 -1.14 -1.08
N CYS A 165 -6.52 -1.27 -2.22
CA CYS A 165 -7.17 -2.52 -2.62
C CYS A 165 -6.61 -3.13 -3.89
N VAL A 166 -5.84 -2.39 -4.70
CA VAL A 166 -5.18 -2.89 -5.90
C VAL A 166 -3.67 -2.78 -5.71
N VAL A 167 -2.97 -3.90 -5.78
CA VAL A 167 -1.52 -3.95 -5.58
C VAL A 167 -0.85 -4.52 -6.83
N TRP A 168 0.14 -3.80 -7.33
CA TRP A 168 1.02 -4.25 -8.38
C TRP A 168 2.31 -4.79 -7.77
N LEU A 169 2.69 -6.00 -8.18
CA LEU A 169 3.98 -6.59 -7.84
C LEU A 169 4.82 -6.75 -9.11
N LEU A 170 6.04 -6.21 -9.06
CA LEU A 170 6.96 -6.25 -10.20
C LEU A 170 7.82 -7.51 -10.15
N ASN A 171 7.72 -8.36 -11.20
CA ASN A 171 8.52 -9.57 -11.37
C ASN A 171 8.49 -10.51 -10.14
N LEU A 172 7.31 -10.68 -9.53
CA LEU A 172 7.11 -11.43 -8.28
C LEU A 172 7.75 -12.83 -8.33
N LYS A 173 7.57 -13.53 -9.44
CA LYS A 173 8.03 -14.92 -9.63
C LYS A 173 9.56 -15.06 -9.72
N GLN A 174 10.32 -13.96 -9.72
CA GLN A 174 11.78 -13.97 -9.61
C GLN A 174 12.27 -13.98 -8.17
N PHE A 175 11.44 -13.59 -7.22
CA PHE A 175 11.81 -13.47 -5.80
C PHE A 175 11.39 -14.65 -4.95
N PHE A 176 10.30 -15.32 -5.32
CA PHE A 176 9.65 -16.34 -4.49
C PHE A 176 9.42 -17.65 -5.25
N SER A 177 9.44 -18.77 -4.52
CA SER A 177 9.08 -20.08 -5.05
C SER A 177 7.59 -20.14 -5.42
N LYS A 178 7.19 -21.15 -6.20
CA LYS A 178 5.77 -21.34 -6.58
C LYS A 178 4.87 -21.49 -5.35
N GLU A 179 5.33 -22.21 -4.33
CA GLU A 179 4.60 -22.43 -3.08
C GLU A 179 4.44 -21.12 -2.29
N GLN A 180 5.50 -20.30 -2.22
CA GLN A 180 5.45 -19.00 -1.57
C GLN A 180 4.52 -18.02 -2.30
N VAL A 181 4.56 -18.01 -3.63
CA VAL A 181 3.65 -17.19 -4.44
C VAL A 181 2.20 -17.61 -4.22
N GLN A 182 1.93 -18.94 -4.14
CA GLN A 182 0.58 -19.43 -3.87
C GLN A 182 0.08 -19.03 -2.46
N GLN A 183 0.94 -19.09 -1.44
CA GLN A 183 0.61 -18.58 -0.10
C GLN A 183 0.26 -17.08 -0.11
N LEU A 184 1.02 -16.28 -0.87
CA LEU A 184 0.72 -14.86 -1.04
C LEU A 184 -0.65 -14.64 -1.72
N TYR A 185 -1.01 -15.45 -2.71
CA TYR A 185 -2.30 -15.36 -3.38
C TYR A 185 -3.46 -15.67 -2.43
N GLU A 186 -3.35 -16.73 -1.65
CA GLU A 186 -4.33 -17.09 -0.63
C GLU A 186 -4.53 -15.97 0.40
N PHE A 187 -3.43 -15.34 0.83
CA PHE A 187 -3.50 -14.17 1.69
C PHE A 187 -4.23 -13.00 1.03
N CYS A 188 -3.90 -12.68 -0.24
CA CYS A 188 -4.58 -11.61 -0.98
C CYS A 188 -6.08 -11.89 -1.16
N PHE A 189 -6.47 -13.15 -1.36
CA PHE A 189 -7.89 -13.54 -1.43
C PHE A 189 -8.60 -13.32 -0.10
N TYR A 190 -7.99 -13.71 1.00
CA TYR A 190 -8.54 -13.52 2.34
C TYR A 190 -8.74 -12.03 2.67
N GLU A 191 -7.75 -11.19 2.37
CA GLU A 191 -7.78 -9.75 2.64
C GLU A 191 -8.51 -8.94 1.54
N LYS A 192 -9.02 -9.60 0.49
CA LYS A 192 -9.69 -8.98 -0.67
C LYS A 192 -8.84 -7.95 -1.39
N ILE A 193 -7.55 -8.24 -1.52
CA ILE A 193 -6.60 -7.45 -2.29
C ILE A 193 -6.61 -7.95 -3.74
N TYR A 194 -6.86 -7.06 -4.68
CA TYR A 194 -6.68 -7.34 -6.11
C TYR A 194 -5.20 -7.23 -6.45
N LEU A 195 -4.56 -8.36 -6.64
CA LEU A 195 -3.15 -8.44 -6.98
C LEU A 195 -2.95 -8.48 -8.49
N ILE A 196 -2.01 -7.67 -8.98
CA ILE A 196 -1.60 -7.66 -10.39
C ILE A 196 -0.10 -7.93 -10.45
N ASN A 197 0.29 -9.03 -11.08
CA ASN A 197 1.69 -9.30 -11.39
C ASN A 197 2.07 -8.59 -12.67
N LEU A 198 3.02 -7.68 -12.61
CA LEU A 198 3.64 -7.04 -13.79
C LEU A 198 4.97 -7.73 -14.06
N GLU A 199 5.04 -8.48 -15.16
CA GLU A 199 6.18 -9.33 -15.48
C GLU A 199 6.83 -8.88 -16.81
N GLY A 200 8.16 -8.86 -16.84
CA GLY A 200 8.92 -8.54 -18.07
C GLY A 200 9.11 -9.72 -19.03
N GLN A 201 8.72 -10.91 -18.60
CA GLN A 201 8.80 -12.14 -19.41
C GLN A 201 7.68 -13.11 -19.04
N LYS A 202 7.30 -13.95 -20.00
CA LYS A 202 6.30 -15.00 -19.77
C LYS A 202 6.84 -16.05 -18.81
N ASN A 203 6.08 -16.31 -17.76
CA ASN A 203 6.26 -17.41 -16.83
C ASN A 203 5.04 -18.34 -16.89
N ASP A 204 5.16 -19.54 -16.34
CA ASP A 204 4.00 -20.44 -16.18
C ASP A 204 2.96 -19.75 -15.29
N LEU A 205 1.69 -19.87 -15.69
CA LEU A 205 0.58 -19.44 -14.84
C LEU A 205 0.43 -20.41 -13.67
N LEU A 206 0.22 -19.85 -12.49
CA LEU A 206 -0.17 -20.61 -11.31
C LEU A 206 -1.69 -20.73 -11.23
N GLU A 207 -2.15 -21.51 -10.26
CA GLU A 207 -3.59 -21.65 -10.00
C GLU A 207 -4.20 -20.27 -9.68
N HIS A 208 -5.39 -20.01 -10.18
CA HIS A 208 -6.10 -18.73 -10.06
C HIS A 208 -5.47 -17.53 -10.79
N GLU A 209 -4.44 -17.71 -11.59
CA GLU A 209 -3.93 -16.66 -12.46
C GLU A 209 -4.65 -16.60 -13.81
N SER A 210 -4.93 -15.39 -14.24
CA SER A 210 -5.34 -15.05 -15.60
C SER A 210 -4.65 -13.76 -16.02
N GLY A 211 -4.56 -13.48 -17.30
CA GLY A 211 -3.94 -12.23 -17.70
C GLY A 211 -3.74 -12.09 -19.19
N ILE A 212 -2.90 -11.16 -19.56
CA ILE A 212 -2.56 -10.83 -20.95
C ILE A 212 -1.05 -10.67 -21.13
N ILE A 213 -0.60 -10.98 -22.35
CA ILE A 213 0.76 -10.68 -22.80
C ILE A 213 0.70 -9.56 -23.85
N ILE A 214 1.59 -8.60 -23.73
CA ILE A 214 2.05 -7.74 -24.81
C ILE A 214 3.37 -8.32 -25.30
N ASP A 215 3.36 -8.92 -26.47
CA ASP A 215 4.54 -9.55 -27.04
C ASP A 215 5.54 -8.52 -27.60
N LYS A 216 6.63 -9.01 -28.19
CA LYS A 216 7.68 -8.15 -28.78
C LYS A 216 7.19 -7.31 -29.97
N ASP A 217 6.13 -7.75 -30.62
CA ASP A 217 5.51 -7.08 -31.77
C ASP A 217 4.30 -6.21 -31.32
N LEU A 218 4.11 -6.03 -30.02
CA LEU A 218 3.01 -5.27 -29.39
C LEU A 218 1.63 -5.88 -29.63
N CYS A 219 1.55 -7.16 -29.91
CA CYS A 219 0.28 -7.86 -29.99
C CYS A 219 -0.22 -8.22 -28.60
N LEU A 220 -1.51 -8.01 -28.34
CA LEU A 220 -2.19 -8.45 -27.13
C LEU A 220 -2.62 -9.91 -27.28
N ILE A 221 -2.25 -10.75 -26.34
CA ILE A 221 -2.57 -12.18 -26.30
C ILE A 221 -3.13 -12.51 -24.94
N ASP A 222 -4.34 -13.09 -24.91
CA ASP A 222 -4.94 -13.56 -23.67
C ASP A 222 -4.18 -14.77 -23.11
N LEU A 223 -3.89 -14.70 -21.81
CA LEU A 223 -3.39 -15.82 -21.02
C LEU A 223 -4.57 -16.44 -20.29
N SER A 224 -5.24 -17.40 -20.92
CA SER A 224 -6.20 -18.25 -20.21
C SER A 224 -5.46 -19.47 -19.65
N SER A 225 -5.67 -19.75 -18.37
CA SER A 225 -5.35 -21.06 -17.80
C SER A 225 -6.20 -22.12 -18.51
N ASN A 226 -5.55 -23.05 -19.21
CA ASN A 226 -6.22 -24.24 -19.75
C ASN A 226 -6.68 -25.15 -18.60
#